data_e96f48632bf1dae1f28796cf857c252b
#
_entry.id   e96f48632bf1dae1f28796cf857c252b
#
_cell.length_a   1.000
_cell.length_b   1.000
_cell.length_c   1.000
_cell.angle_alpha   90.00
_cell.angle_beta   90.00
_cell.angle_gamma   90.00
#
_symmetry.space_group_name_H-M   'P 1'
#
loop_
_entity.id
_entity.type
_entity.pdbx_description
1 polymer ?
#
loop_
_entity_poly.entity_id
_entity_poly.type
_entity_poly.pdbx_seq_one_letter_code
_entity_poly.pdbx_strand_id
1 'polypeptide(L)'
;KSGWIYNNKEDAWYYYSGRTRNTLKKGWHYDSYDKKWYYLALDNGRMLKDWNLISDKWYFFTPQTSEKTWELRSDGEWYYLNNVDIRPLGSMYRGETTPDGYKVNADGQYEP
;
A
#
# COMPACT_ATOMS: atom_id res chain seq x y z
N LYS A 1 6.96 -10.15 -11.10
CA LYS A 1 7.47 -9.27 -10.06
C LYS A 1 6.73 -7.94 -10.11
N SER A 2 6.26 -7.46 -8.98
CA SER A 2 5.50 -6.22 -8.94
C SER A 2 6.42 -5.01 -9.04
N GLY A 3 5.82 -3.85 -9.22
CA GLY A 3 6.53 -2.57 -9.16
C GLY A 3 6.64 -2.01 -7.76
N TRP A 4 6.16 -2.71 -6.75
CA TRP A 4 6.22 -2.28 -5.37
C TRP A 4 7.64 -2.38 -4.82
N ILE A 5 8.12 -1.30 -4.20
CA ILE A 5 9.43 -1.24 -3.56
C ILE A 5 9.24 -0.74 -2.14
N TYR A 6 9.79 -1.48 -1.18
CA TYR A 6 9.77 -1.07 0.21
C TYR A 6 11.10 -0.46 0.59
N ASN A 7 11.06 0.75 1.12
CA ASN A 7 12.24 1.45 1.64
C ASN A 7 12.25 1.30 3.16
N ASN A 8 13.14 0.45 3.68
CA ASN A 8 13.13 0.14 5.10
C ASN A 8 13.72 1.26 5.99
N LYS A 9 14.48 2.17 5.42
CA LYS A 9 14.95 3.35 6.17
C LYS A 9 13.80 4.29 6.49
N GLU A 10 12.91 4.45 5.53
CA GLU A 10 11.76 5.35 5.66
C GLU A 10 10.52 4.65 6.18
N ASP A 11 10.53 3.30 6.19
CA ASP A 11 9.35 2.50 6.45
C ASP A 11 8.20 2.93 5.55
N ALA A 12 8.47 2.96 4.25
CA ALA A 12 7.53 3.46 3.25
C ALA A 12 7.56 2.61 2.00
N TRP A 13 6.41 2.51 1.36
CA TRP A 13 6.25 1.79 0.12
C TRP A 13 6.12 2.76 -1.04
N TYR A 14 6.71 2.38 -2.17
CA TYR A 14 6.65 3.13 -3.43
C TYR A 14 6.28 2.17 -4.55
N TYR A 15 5.65 2.69 -5.58
CA TYR A 15 5.33 1.90 -6.76
C TYR A 15 6.03 2.49 -7.97
N TYR A 16 6.79 1.65 -8.66
CA TYR A 16 7.45 2.06 -9.89
C TYR A 16 6.79 1.38 -11.06
N SER A 17 6.42 2.17 -12.05
CA SER A 17 5.73 1.71 -13.24
C SER A 17 6.62 1.84 -14.46
N GLY A 18 6.03 1.54 -15.63
CA GLY A 18 6.76 1.62 -16.88
C GLY A 18 7.43 0.30 -17.22
N ARG A 19 7.94 0.26 -18.41
CA ARG A 19 8.50 -0.96 -18.98
C ARG A 19 9.70 -1.48 -18.20
N THR A 20 10.53 -0.56 -17.72
CA THR A 20 11.73 -0.89 -16.94
C THR A 20 11.53 -0.70 -15.46
N ARG A 21 10.31 -0.36 -15.03
CA ARG A 21 9.99 -0.14 -13.61
C ARG A 21 10.84 0.95 -12.98
N ASN A 22 11.08 2.02 -13.71
CA ASN A 22 11.89 3.14 -13.24
C ASN A 22 11.10 4.45 -13.13
N THR A 23 9.79 4.42 -13.34
CA THR A 23 8.95 5.62 -13.23
C THR A 23 8.19 5.57 -11.90
N LEU A 24 8.51 6.50 -11.01
CA LEU A 24 7.83 6.61 -9.73
C LEU A 24 6.38 7.04 -9.95
N LYS A 25 5.45 6.20 -9.52
CA LYS A 25 4.02 6.47 -9.70
C LYS A 25 3.49 7.33 -8.56
N LYS A 26 2.57 8.23 -8.89
CA LYS A 26 1.88 9.09 -7.94
C LYS A 26 0.40 9.09 -8.23
N GLY A 27 -0.41 9.32 -7.20
CA GLY A 27 -1.86 9.34 -7.33
C GLY A 27 -2.48 7.97 -7.15
N TRP A 28 -3.68 7.81 -7.68
CA TRP A 28 -4.42 6.58 -7.56
C TRP A 28 -3.73 5.44 -8.29
N HIS A 29 -3.66 4.29 -7.64
CA HIS A 29 -3.09 3.08 -8.23
C HIS A 29 -4.02 1.91 -7.98
N TYR A 30 -4.45 1.27 -9.07
CA TYR A 30 -5.18 0.01 -9.01
C TYR A 30 -4.20 -1.13 -9.27
N ASP A 31 -4.04 -2.01 -8.29
CA ASP A 31 -3.14 -3.15 -8.44
C ASP A 31 -3.95 -4.33 -8.98
N SER A 32 -3.70 -4.70 -10.21
CA SER A 32 -4.48 -5.74 -10.86
C SER A 32 -4.21 -7.13 -10.30
N TYR A 33 -3.10 -7.31 -9.58
CA TYR A 33 -2.78 -8.60 -8.96
C TYR A 33 -3.72 -8.89 -7.79
N ASP A 34 -3.87 -7.94 -6.85
CA ASP A 34 -4.75 -8.13 -5.70
C ASP A 34 -6.11 -7.49 -5.89
N LYS A 35 -6.31 -6.76 -6.99
CA LYS A 35 -7.57 -6.10 -7.35
C LYS A 35 -8.00 -5.10 -6.29
N LYS A 36 -7.03 -4.32 -5.81
CA LYS A 36 -7.26 -3.32 -4.77
C LYS A 36 -6.67 -1.97 -5.15
N TRP A 37 -7.22 -0.94 -4.52
CA TRP A 37 -6.81 0.44 -4.77
C TRP A 37 -5.86 0.93 -3.69
N TYR A 38 -4.88 1.73 -4.11
CA TYR A 38 -3.89 2.38 -3.27
C TYR A 38 -3.76 3.84 -3.70
N TYR A 39 -3.19 4.66 -2.84
CA TYR A 39 -2.89 6.04 -3.23
C TYR A 39 -1.45 6.37 -2.89
N LEU A 40 -0.76 6.92 -3.87
CA LEU A 40 0.65 7.29 -3.74
C LEU A 40 0.71 8.82 -3.72
N ALA A 41 1.34 9.37 -2.69
CA ALA A 41 1.35 10.82 -2.45
C ALA A 41 1.86 11.58 -3.66
N LEU A 42 1.19 12.69 -3.98
CA LEU A 42 1.52 13.46 -5.18
C LEU A 42 2.87 14.15 -5.08
N ASP A 43 3.34 14.43 -3.86
CA ASP A 43 4.62 15.12 -3.66
C ASP A 43 5.82 14.19 -3.70
N ASN A 44 5.74 13.01 -3.07
CA ASN A 44 6.90 12.14 -2.96
C ASN A 44 6.67 10.70 -3.42
N GLY A 45 5.45 10.33 -3.82
CA GLY A 45 5.14 8.97 -4.27
C GLY A 45 4.97 7.96 -3.16
N ARG A 46 5.01 8.39 -1.91
CA ARG A 46 4.90 7.48 -0.77
C ARG A 46 3.47 6.97 -0.62
N MET A 47 3.31 5.66 -0.42
CA MET A 47 1.98 5.06 -0.23
C MET A 47 1.33 5.61 1.04
N LEU A 48 0.09 6.06 0.92
CA LEU A 48 -0.66 6.59 2.07
C LEU A 48 -1.29 5.47 2.89
N LYS A 49 -1.47 5.76 4.16
CA LYS A 49 -2.13 4.86 5.12
C LYS A 49 -3.02 5.68 6.04
N ASP A 50 -3.96 5.02 6.69
CA ASP A 50 -4.94 5.64 7.59
C ASP A 50 -5.86 6.59 6.83
N TRP A 51 -6.41 7.57 7.52
CA TRP A 51 -7.31 8.54 6.92
C TRP A 51 -6.56 9.60 6.15
N ASN A 52 -7.00 9.85 4.92
CA ASN A 52 -6.41 10.89 4.08
C ASN A 52 -7.49 11.63 3.32
N LEU A 53 -7.37 12.94 3.27
CA LEU A 53 -8.27 13.80 2.52
C LEU A 53 -7.71 13.95 1.10
N ILE A 54 -8.46 13.44 0.14
CA ILE A 54 -8.05 13.46 -1.27
C ILE A 54 -9.20 14.05 -2.07
N SER A 55 -8.96 15.19 -2.73
CA SER A 55 -9.97 15.89 -3.54
C SER A 55 -11.27 16.09 -2.77
N ASP A 56 -11.16 16.58 -1.52
CA ASP A 56 -12.29 16.93 -0.65
C ASP A 56 -13.09 15.74 -0.13
N LYS A 57 -12.58 14.53 -0.30
CA LYS A 57 -13.21 13.33 0.23
C LYS A 57 -12.24 12.57 1.12
N TRP A 58 -12.75 12.00 2.21
CA TRP A 58 -11.95 11.22 3.14
C TRP A 58 -11.93 9.76 2.73
N TYR A 59 -10.72 9.18 2.70
CA TYR A 59 -10.50 7.77 2.37
C TYR A 59 -9.68 7.12 3.47
N PHE A 60 -9.94 5.85 3.73
CA PHE A 60 -9.18 5.09 4.70
C PHE A 60 -8.39 4.00 4.02
N PHE A 61 -7.07 3.98 4.24
CA PHE A 61 -6.19 2.94 3.73
C PHE A 61 -5.70 2.10 4.89
N THR A 62 -5.50 0.80 4.64
CA THR A 62 -5.01 -0.11 5.67
C THR A 62 -3.76 0.49 6.32
N PRO A 63 -3.73 0.60 7.65
CA PRO A 63 -2.64 1.34 8.32
C PRO A 63 -1.30 0.61 8.34
N GLN A 64 -1.28 -0.68 8.09
CA GLN A 64 -0.03 -1.41 8.07
C GLN A 64 0.72 -1.13 6.78
N THR A 65 1.94 -0.60 6.89
CA THR A 65 2.69 -0.16 5.72
C THR A 65 3.75 -1.14 5.28
N SER A 66 4.29 -1.94 6.18
CA SER A 66 5.39 -2.83 5.82
C SER A 66 5.01 -4.27 6.07
N GLU A 67 5.23 -5.08 5.06
CA GLU A 67 5.12 -6.51 5.17
C GLU A 67 6.53 -7.05 5.10
N LYS A 68 7.23 -7.02 6.22
CA LYS A 68 8.58 -7.58 6.30
C LYS A 68 8.46 -9.06 6.49
N THR A 69 8.79 -9.81 5.47
CA THR A 69 8.72 -11.24 5.54
C THR A 69 10.08 -11.79 5.93
N TRP A 70 10.30 -11.89 7.23
CA TRP A 70 11.47 -12.56 7.77
C TRP A 70 11.10 -14.00 8.04
N GLU A 71 11.96 -14.91 7.64
CA GLU A 71 11.73 -16.32 7.82
C GLU A 71 12.87 -16.94 8.63
N LEU A 72 12.52 -17.66 9.69
CA LEU A 72 13.49 -18.44 10.44
C LEU A 72 13.66 -19.78 9.77
N ARG A 73 14.87 -20.05 9.30
CA ARG A 73 15.16 -21.30 8.59
C ARG A 73 15.80 -22.34 9.50
N SER A 74 15.94 -23.55 8.99
CA SER A 74 16.42 -24.70 9.75
C SER A 74 17.85 -24.54 10.28
N ASP A 75 18.62 -23.63 9.74
CA ASP A 75 19.96 -23.34 10.24
C ASP A 75 19.94 -22.39 11.44
N GLY A 76 18.77 -21.96 11.88
CA GLY A 76 18.62 -21.05 13.01
C GLY A 76 18.80 -19.59 12.68
N GLU A 77 18.97 -19.26 11.39
CA GLU A 77 19.16 -17.90 10.96
C GLU A 77 17.88 -17.29 10.35
N TRP A 78 17.74 -15.98 10.47
CA TRP A 78 16.64 -15.24 9.88
C TRP A 78 17.04 -14.71 8.51
N TYR A 79 16.16 -14.92 7.54
CA TYR A 79 16.37 -14.45 6.18
C TYR A 79 15.24 -13.56 5.72
N TYR A 80 15.59 -12.49 5.04
CA TYR A 80 14.61 -11.61 4.42
C TYR A 80 14.28 -12.17 3.04
N LEU A 81 12.99 -12.44 2.79
CA LEU A 81 12.58 -13.07 1.55
C LEU A 81 12.42 -12.01 0.46
N ASN A 82 13.54 -11.61 -0.14
CA ASN A 82 13.51 -10.58 -1.17
C ASN A 82 13.40 -11.14 -2.59
N ASN A 83 13.35 -12.47 -2.72
CA ASN A 83 13.15 -13.11 -4.01
C ASN A 83 11.67 -13.42 -4.31
N VAL A 84 10.79 -13.10 -3.40
CA VAL A 84 9.34 -13.24 -3.60
C VAL A 84 8.75 -11.88 -3.96
N ASP A 85 7.54 -11.93 -4.49
CA ASP A 85 6.82 -10.72 -4.89
C ASP A 85 6.15 -10.10 -3.66
N ILE A 86 6.88 -9.26 -2.95
CA ILE A 86 6.41 -8.64 -1.71
C ILE A 86 5.52 -7.46 -2.05
N ARG A 87 4.38 -7.38 -1.38
CA ARG A 87 3.40 -6.32 -1.60
C ARG A 87 2.99 -5.68 -0.29
N PRO A 88 2.57 -4.41 -0.32
CA PRO A 88 2.15 -3.72 0.90
C PRO A 88 0.75 -4.15 1.35
N LEU A 89 0.43 -3.86 2.60
CA LEU A 89 -0.91 -3.97 3.14
C LEU A 89 -1.44 -2.56 3.39
N GLY A 90 -1.72 -1.84 2.32
CA GLY A 90 -2.16 -0.46 2.42
C GLY A 90 -3.34 -0.15 1.52
N SER A 91 -4.13 -1.17 1.18
CA SER A 91 -5.24 -0.98 0.26
C SER A 91 -6.36 -0.15 0.86
N MET A 92 -7.10 0.53 -0.03
CA MET A 92 -8.23 1.35 0.34
C MET A 92 -9.41 0.50 0.82
N TYR A 93 -10.02 0.90 1.93
CA TYR A 93 -11.29 0.33 2.36
C TYR A 93 -12.40 0.85 1.46
N ARG A 94 -13.32 -0.01 1.09
CA ARG A 94 -14.49 0.42 0.32
C ARG A 94 -15.66 -0.52 0.56
N GLY A 95 -16.85 0.06 0.72
CA GLY A 95 -18.05 -0.70 0.98
C GLY A 95 -18.03 -1.44 2.29
N GLU A 96 -17.28 -0.94 3.27
CA GLU A 96 -17.06 -1.66 4.53
C GLU A 96 -16.86 -0.68 5.67
N THR A 97 -16.73 -1.21 6.87
CA THR A 97 -16.50 -0.42 8.08
C THR A 97 -15.02 -0.45 8.43
N THR A 98 -14.44 0.70 8.72
CA THR A 98 -13.04 0.79 9.13
C THR A 98 -12.84 0.26 10.54
N PRO A 99 -11.59 -0.07 10.94
CA PRO A 99 -11.34 -0.58 12.30
C PRO A 99 -11.76 0.39 13.41
N ASP A 100 -11.77 1.69 13.15
CA ASP A 100 -12.19 2.70 14.12
C ASP A 100 -13.69 3.00 14.05
N GLY A 101 -14.46 2.22 13.27
CA GLY A 101 -15.93 2.24 13.35
C GLY A 101 -16.64 3.13 12.34
N TYR A 102 -15.94 3.63 11.34
CA TYR A 102 -16.56 4.51 10.33
C TYR A 102 -16.85 3.74 9.06
N LYS A 103 -17.88 4.19 8.36
CA LYS A 103 -18.30 3.55 7.11
C LYS A 103 -17.79 4.30 5.91
N VAL A 104 -17.30 3.56 4.93
CA VAL A 104 -16.93 4.11 3.63
C VAL A 104 -17.76 3.43 2.56
N ASN A 105 -18.10 4.19 1.51
CA ASN A 105 -18.97 3.69 0.44
C ASN A 105 -18.19 2.83 -0.56
N ALA A 106 -18.86 2.41 -1.63
CA ALA A 106 -18.24 1.54 -2.64
C ALA A 106 -17.07 2.21 -3.36
N ASP A 107 -17.00 3.52 -3.35
CA ASP A 107 -15.89 4.28 -3.91
C ASP A 107 -14.80 4.57 -2.89
N GLY A 108 -14.96 4.10 -1.66
CA GLY A 108 -13.99 4.30 -0.59
C GLY A 108 -14.17 5.60 0.17
N GLN A 109 -15.19 6.40 -0.17
CA GLN A 109 -15.39 7.70 0.45
C GLN A 109 -16.15 7.57 1.76
N TYR A 110 -15.73 8.35 2.76
CA TYR A 110 -16.38 8.36 4.05
C TYR A 110 -17.83 8.89 3.92
N GLU A 111 -18.75 8.16 4.55
CA GLU A 111 -20.15 8.54 4.62
C GLU A 111 -20.54 8.77 6.08
N PRO A 112 -20.84 10.02 6.45
CA PRO A 112 -21.26 10.30 7.81
C PRO A 112 -22.60 9.66 8.16
#